data_79609729dd6e058bfb00bd316b139e63
#
_entry.id   79609729dd6e058bfb00bd316b139e63
#
_cell.length_a   1.000
_cell.length_b   1.000
_cell.length_c   1.000
_cell.angle_alpha   90.00
_cell.angle_beta   90.00
_cell.angle_gamma   90.00
#
_symmetry.space_group_name_H-M   'P 1'
#
loop_
_entity.id
_entity.type
_entity.pdbx_description
1 polymer ?
#
loop_
_entity_poly.entity_id
_entity_poly.type
_entity_poly.pdbx_seq_one_letter_code
_entity_poly.pdbx_strand_id
1 'polypeptide(L)'
;SILFGYQRFLDNYLKNLSIEQCQKNHASKDCYNLNTYNNLDQRISLVDSLIHDKKLRKRYLERFIQEEIIYAETVKHLKHTSTLINKYNFSETEKKRLNSLINFQSSLIVNADLKKVKIISQDLQKHDLEDVMKKKLSVIYSWSIQSPSHHKLRIKKINELKAKYPNIQFIGINIDYNFPDQWLDAISKYNSNIDNEFMIAAEEHAPFYRNYLNKVIFLNKDCIVKKSEIILSNIEFDKHIEDFIASQ
;
A
#
# COMPACT_ATOMS: atom_id res chain seq x y z
N SER A 1 -5.21 29.04 0.73
CA SER A 1 -5.33 29.61 -0.61
C SER A 1 -6.59 29.07 -1.30
N ILE A 2 -7.23 29.87 -2.14
CA ILE A 2 -8.44 29.50 -2.91
C ILE A 2 -8.21 28.21 -3.71
N LEU A 3 -7.01 28.03 -4.21
CA LEU A 3 -6.64 26.82 -5.00
C LEU A 3 -6.74 25.53 -4.17
N PHE A 4 -6.35 25.56 -2.91
CA PHE A 4 -6.43 24.40 -2.01
C PHE A 4 -7.89 24.06 -1.65
N GLY A 5 -8.72 25.08 -1.40
CA GLY A 5 -10.15 24.88 -1.16
C GLY A 5 -10.87 24.25 -2.36
N TYR A 6 -10.55 24.70 -3.57
CA TYR A 6 -11.11 24.15 -4.81
C TYR A 6 -10.68 22.69 -5.04
N GLN A 7 -9.41 22.36 -4.84
CA GLN A 7 -8.94 20.97 -4.97
C GLN A 7 -9.65 20.05 -3.99
N ARG A 8 -9.78 20.46 -2.73
CA ARG A 8 -10.50 19.68 -1.70
C ARG A 8 -11.97 19.49 -2.03
N PHE A 9 -12.63 20.54 -2.55
CA PHE A 9 -14.01 20.44 -3.03
C PHE A 9 -14.14 19.42 -4.16
N LEU A 10 -13.28 19.53 -5.19
CA LEU A 10 -13.32 18.62 -6.34
C LEU A 10 -13.01 17.18 -5.96
N ASP A 11 -12.08 16.95 -5.05
CA ASP A 11 -11.79 15.61 -4.51
C ASP A 11 -13.00 15.00 -3.83
N ASN A 12 -13.68 15.75 -2.98
CA ASN A 12 -14.88 15.28 -2.28
C ASN A 12 -16.05 15.05 -3.27
N TYR A 13 -16.21 15.93 -4.24
CA TYR A 13 -17.22 15.78 -5.28
C TYR A 13 -17.03 14.51 -6.11
N LEU A 14 -15.81 14.27 -6.60
CA LEU A 14 -15.49 13.07 -7.36
C LEU A 14 -15.65 11.78 -6.53
N LYS A 15 -15.28 11.82 -5.24
CA LYS A 15 -15.46 10.70 -4.32
C LYS A 15 -16.94 10.35 -4.16
N ASN A 16 -17.78 11.33 -3.88
CA ASN A 16 -19.22 11.10 -3.68
C ASN A 16 -19.88 10.55 -4.95
N LEU A 17 -19.59 11.15 -6.11
CA LEU A 17 -20.09 10.65 -7.39
C LEU A 17 -19.59 9.23 -7.70
N SER A 18 -18.35 8.91 -7.38
CA SER A 18 -17.80 7.57 -7.65
C SER A 18 -18.49 6.50 -6.81
N ILE A 19 -18.84 6.79 -5.55
CA ILE A 19 -19.61 5.87 -4.70
C ILE A 19 -20.99 5.63 -5.34
N GLU A 20 -21.70 6.69 -5.70
CA GLU A 20 -23.02 6.61 -6.30
C GLU A 20 -23.01 5.80 -7.61
N GLN A 21 -22.07 6.09 -8.51
CA GLN A 21 -21.96 5.37 -9.78
C GLN A 21 -21.51 3.92 -9.59
N CYS A 22 -20.56 3.67 -8.70
CA CYS A 22 -20.12 2.32 -8.39
C CYS A 22 -21.28 1.48 -7.88
N GLN A 23 -22.12 2.01 -7.00
CA GLN A 23 -23.28 1.30 -6.50
C GLN A 23 -24.33 1.01 -7.57
N LYS A 24 -24.57 1.96 -8.49
CA LYS A 24 -25.48 1.74 -9.64
C LYS A 24 -24.98 0.61 -10.56
N ASN A 25 -23.67 0.51 -10.74
CA ASN A 25 -23.08 -0.45 -11.68
C ASN A 25 -22.82 -1.83 -11.07
N HIS A 26 -22.49 -1.90 -9.79
CA HIS A 26 -22.01 -3.13 -9.15
C HIS A 26 -22.87 -3.62 -7.99
N ALA A 27 -23.79 -2.79 -7.45
CA ALA A 27 -24.63 -3.11 -6.28
C ALA A 27 -23.84 -3.67 -5.07
N SER A 28 -22.58 -3.27 -4.92
CA SER A 28 -21.62 -3.84 -3.96
C SER A 28 -21.36 -2.90 -2.79
N LYS A 29 -21.24 -3.48 -1.58
CA LYS A 29 -20.78 -2.73 -0.40
C LYS A 29 -19.35 -2.22 -0.55
N ASP A 30 -18.54 -2.86 -1.39
CA ASP A 30 -17.15 -2.46 -1.67
C ASP A 30 -17.06 -1.08 -2.31
N CYS A 31 -18.14 -0.59 -2.93
CA CYS A 31 -18.20 0.76 -3.49
C CYS A 31 -17.97 1.87 -2.46
N TYR A 32 -18.25 1.62 -1.18
CA TYR A 32 -17.95 2.57 -0.09
C TYR A 32 -16.46 2.62 0.27
N ASN A 33 -15.70 1.60 -0.07
CA ASN A 33 -14.25 1.62 0.06
C ASN A 33 -13.65 2.28 -1.18
N LEU A 34 -13.21 3.53 -1.03
CA LEU A 34 -12.65 4.35 -2.11
C LEU A 34 -11.38 3.76 -2.76
N ASN A 35 -10.75 2.79 -2.11
CA ASN A 35 -9.52 2.18 -2.60
C ASN A 35 -9.76 0.84 -3.32
N THR A 36 -11.02 0.42 -3.48
CA THR A 36 -11.32 -0.75 -4.30
C THR A 36 -11.17 -0.44 -5.79
N TYR A 37 -10.83 -1.47 -6.55
CA TYR A 37 -10.72 -1.39 -7.99
C TYR A 37 -11.96 -0.78 -8.66
N ASN A 38 -13.16 -1.26 -8.30
CA ASN A 38 -14.41 -0.78 -8.88
C ASN A 38 -14.65 0.72 -8.65
N ASN A 39 -14.35 1.23 -7.45
CA ASN A 39 -14.49 2.64 -7.15
C ASN A 39 -13.43 3.50 -7.87
N LEU A 40 -12.19 3.03 -7.91
CA LEU A 40 -11.09 3.74 -8.58
C LEU A 40 -11.35 3.86 -10.08
N ASP A 41 -11.81 2.80 -10.74
CA ASP A 41 -12.17 2.81 -12.16
C ASP A 41 -13.30 3.80 -12.45
N GLN A 42 -14.34 3.85 -11.60
CA GLN A 42 -15.39 4.85 -11.71
C GLN A 42 -14.86 6.29 -11.56
N ARG A 43 -13.93 6.53 -10.63
CA ARG A 43 -13.31 7.86 -10.48
C ARG A 43 -12.50 8.28 -11.71
N ILE A 44 -11.78 7.36 -12.33
CA ILE A 44 -11.04 7.61 -13.58
C ILE A 44 -12.02 8.00 -14.69
N SER A 45 -13.12 7.26 -14.85
CA SER A 45 -14.16 7.55 -15.83
C SER A 45 -14.82 8.90 -15.60
N LEU A 46 -15.10 9.27 -14.35
CA LEU A 46 -15.65 10.58 -13.97
C LEU A 46 -14.69 11.73 -14.31
N VAL A 47 -13.41 11.57 -14.03
CA VAL A 47 -12.39 12.59 -14.38
C VAL A 47 -12.34 12.81 -15.89
N ASP A 48 -12.36 11.71 -16.66
CA ASP A 48 -12.29 11.77 -18.12
C ASP A 48 -13.52 12.49 -18.72
N SER A 49 -14.71 12.28 -18.15
CA SER A 49 -15.95 12.86 -18.65
C SER A 49 -16.26 14.28 -18.14
N LEU A 50 -15.92 14.60 -16.88
CA LEU A 50 -16.36 15.85 -16.24
C LEU A 50 -15.30 16.96 -16.22
N ILE A 51 -14.01 16.63 -16.29
CA ILE A 51 -12.95 17.63 -16.21
C ILE A 51 -12.51 18.03 -17.61
N HIS A 52 -12.94 19.21 -18.08
CA HIS A 52 -12.63 19.72 -19.41
C HIS A 52 -11.25 20.38 -19.50
N ASP A 53 -10.75 20.98 -18.40
CA ASP A 53 -9.39 21.52 -18.37
C ASP A 53 -8.36 20.40 -18.54
N LYS A 54 -7.60 20.44 -19.63
CA LYS A 54 -6.66 19.38 -20.03
C LYS A 54 -5.57 19.13 -18.99
N LYS A 55 -5.05 20.19 -18.35
CA LYS A 55 -3.96 20.09 -17.37
C LYS A 55 -4.47 19.47 -16.06
N LEU A 56 -5.62 19.93 -15.61
CA LEU A 56 -6.26 19.42 -14.39
C LEU A 56 -6.70 17.98 -14.59
N ARG A 57 -7.37 17.66 -15.72
CA ARG A 57 -7.77 16.29 -16.07
C ARG A 57 -6.59 15.35 -16.07
N LYS A 58 -5.49 15.69 -16.75
CA LYS A 58 -4.28 14.86 -16.80
C LYS A 58 -3.74 14.57 -15.40
N ARG A 59 -3.66 15.60 -14.53
CA ARG A 59 -3.17 15.46 -13.15
C ARG A 59 -4.04 14.50 -12.31
N TYR A 60 -5.36 14.58 -12.47
CA TYR A 60 -6.28 13.68 -11.74
C TYR A 60 -6.24 12.26 -12.29
N LEU A 61 -6.19 12.08 -13.62
CA LEU A 61 -6.03 10.78 -14.26
C LEU A 61 -4.74 10.09 -13.79
N GLU A 62 -3.61 10.79 -13.81
CA GLU A 62 -2.33 10.25 -13.34
C GLU A 62 -2.42 9.80 -11.88
N ARG A 63 -2.99 10.63 -11.01
CA ARG A 63 -3.15 10.31 -9.60
C ARG A 63 -4.04 9.08 -9.39
N PHE A 64 -5.20 9.03 -10.01
CA PHE A 64 -6.14 7.90 -9.81
C PHE A 64 -5.66 6.61 -10.47
N ILE A 65 -4.99 6.68 -11.63
CA ILE A 65 -4.32 5.52 -12.21
C ILE A 65 -3.21 5.00 -11.29
N GLN A 66 -2.42 5.90 -10.68
CA GLN A 66 -1.44 5.50 -9.68
C GLN A 66 -2.09 4.83 -8.46
N GLU A 67 -3.18 5.37 -7.94
CA GLU A 67 -3.95 4.73 -6.85
C GLU A 67 -4.48 3.36 -7.28
N GLU A 68 -5.03 3.22 -8.50
CA GLU A 68 -5.51 1.93 -9.02
C GLU A 68 -4.41 0.88 -9.11
N ILE A 69 -3.20 1.27 -9.55
CA ILE A 69 -2.04 0.36 -9.52
C ILE A 69 -1.74 -0.10 -8.09
N ILE A 70 -1.65 0.85 -7.15
CA ILE A 70 -1.28 0.57 -5.74
C ILE A 70 -2.29 -0.38 -5.08
N TYR A 71 -3.57 -0.27 -5.41
CA TYR A 71 -4.63 -1.09 -4.84
C TYR A 71 -5.06 -2.26 -5.74
N ALA A 72 -4.32 -2.53 -6.81
CA ALA A 72 -4.58 -3.70 -7.66
C ALA A 72 -4.32 -5.00 -6.87
N GLU A 73 -5.31 -5.88 -6.86
CA GLU A 73 -5.28 -7.17 -6.15
C GLU A 73 -4.89 -8.33 -7.07
N THR A 74 -5.04 -8.14 -8.38
CA THR A 74 -4.88 -9.20 -9.37
C THR A 74 -4.09 -8.75 -10.59
N VAL A 75 -3.50 -9.70 -11.31
CA VAL A 75 -2.87 -9.45 -12.62
C VAL A 75 -3.87 -8.84 -13.62
N LYS A 76 -5.16 -9.20 -13.52
CA LYS A 76 -6.21 -8.64 -14.38
C LYS A 76 -6.37 -7.13 -14.16
N HIS A 77 -6.37 -6.68 -12.90
CA HIS A 77 -6.43 -5.26 -12.56
C HIS A 77 -5.21 -4.51 -13.12
N LEU A 78 -4.00 -5.04 -12.94
CA LEU A 78 -2.77 -4.42 -13.48
C LEU A 78 -2.78 -4.35 -15.02
N LYS A 79 -3.29 -5.37 -15.70
CA LYS A 79 -3.45 -5.35 -17.16
C LYS A 79 -4.44 -4.27 -17.60
N HIS A 80 -5.58 -4.13 -16.91
CA HIS A 80 -6.53 -3.06 -17.19
C HIS A 80 -5.88 -1.68 -17.01
N THR A 81 -5.20 -1.45 -15.91
CA THR A 81 -4.50 -0.19 -15.65
C THR A 81 -3.44 0.12 -16.71
N SER A 82 -2.73 -0.90 -17.20
CA SER A 82 -1.80 -0.74 -18.32
C SER A 82 -2.51 -0.25 -19.59
N THR A 83 -3.74 -0.71 -19.87
CA THR A 83 -4.51 -0.19 -21.01
C THR A 83 -4.90 1.27 -20.82
N LEU A 84 -5.23 1.69 -19.60
CA LEU A 84 -5.52 3.11 -19.28
C LEU A 84 -4.30 4.02 -19.48
N ILE A 85 -3.10 3.57 -19.10
CA ILE A 85 -1.85 4.31 -19.33
C ILE A 85 -1.64 4.58 -20.83
N ASN A 86 -1.98 3.63 -21.69
CA ASN A 86 -1.87 3.76 -23.13
C ASN A 86 -3.01 4.58 -23.75
N LYS A 87 -4.20 4.53 -23.17
CA LYS A 87 -5.37 5.28 -23.60
C LYS A 87 -5.18 6.80 -23.42
N TYR A 88 -4.60 7.22 -22.30
CA TYR A 88 -4.43 8.62 -21.97
C TYR A 88 -3.09 9.18 -22.45
N ASN A 89 -3.08 10.48 -22.81
CA ASN A 89 -1.90 11.13 -23.38
C ASN A 89 -0.87 11.52 -22.30
N PHE A 90 -0.21 10.50 -21.73
CA PHE A 90 0.93 10.67 -20.82
C PHE A 90 2.23 10.81 -21.62
N SER A 91 3.19 11.59 -21.08
CA SER A 91 4.55 11.65 -21.63
C SER A 91 5.26 10.30 -21.41
N GLU A 92 6.31 10.04 -22.17
CA GLU A 92 7.09 8.79 -22.03
C GLU A 92 7.69 8.63 -20.61
N THR A 93 8.09 9.74 -19.97
CA THR A 93 8.55 9.72 -18.58
C THR A 93 7.46 9.28 -17.61
N GLU A 94 6.23 9.80 -17.76
CA GLU A 94 5.08 9.42 -16.93
C GLU A 94 4.70 7.97 -17.17
N LYS A 95 4.66 7.53 -18.43
CA LYS A 95 4.39 6.12 -18.77
C LYS A 95 5.44 5.18 -18.16
N LYS A 96 6.73 5.53 -18.29
CA LYS A 96 7.82 4.75 -17.69
C LYS A 96 7.64 4.63 -16.18
N ARG A 97 7.31 5.75 -15.50
CA ARG A 97 7.08 5.77 -14.06
C ARG A 97 5.89 4.90 -13.65
N LEU A 98 4.75 5.01 -14.35
CA LEU A 98 3.55 4.22 -14.06
C LEU A 98 3.77 2.73 -14.34
N ASN A 99 4.46 2.38 -15.44
CA ASN A 99 4.80 0.99 -15.74
C ASN A 99 5.80 0.39 -14.72
N SER A 100 6.75 1.18 -14.22
CA SER A 100 7.61 0.74 -13.12
C SER A 100 6.81 0.45 -11.85
N LEU A 101 5.78 1.25 -11.57
CA LEU A 101 4.88 1.01 -10.45
C LEU A 101 4.04 -0.27 -10.65
N ILE A 102 3.57 -0.55 -11.89
CA ILE A 102 2.89 -1.81 -12.22
C ILE A 102 3.81 -3.00 -11.96
N ASN A 103 5.07 -2.95 -12.43
CA ASN A 103 6.04 -4.02 -12.21
C ASN A 103 6.30 -4.25 -10.72
N PHE A 104 6.43 -3.17 -9.94
CA PHE A 104 6.57 -3.26 -8.49
C PHE A 104 5.34 -3.88 -7.83
N GLN A 105 4.13 -3.38 -8.14
CA GLN A 105 2.89 -3.93 -7.59
C GLN A 105 2.70 -5.41 -7.96
N SER A 106 3.13 -5.83 -9.15
CA SER A 106 3.02 -7.23 -9.56
C SER A 106 3.79 -8.20 -8.65
N SER A 107 4.83 -7.71 -7.97
CA SER A 107 5.59 -8.49 -6.96
C SER A 107 4.90 -8.52 -5.58
N LEU A 108 3.83 -7.77 -5.38
CA LEU A 108 3.10 -7.69 -4.10
C LEU A 108 1.66 -8.22 -4.17
N ILE A 109 1.18 -8.64 -5.33
CA ILE A 109 -0.15 -9.25 -5.47
C ILE A 109 -0.20 -10.65 -4.87
N VAL A 110 -1.41 -11.16 -4.68
CA VAL A 110 -1.65 -12.52 -4.16
C VAL A 110 -0.84 -13.56 -4.96
N ASN A 111 -0.18 -14.46 -4.22
CA ASN A 111 0.75 -15.50 -4.69
C ASN A 111 2.14 -15.00 -5.11
N ALA A 112 2.49 -13.74 -4.94
CA ALA A 112 3.88 -13.30 -5.08
C ALA A 112 4.78 -13.93 -4.00
N ASP A 113 6.00 -14.28 -4.39
CA ASP A 113 7.02 -14.85 -3.50
C ASP A 113 7.97 -13.74 -3.02
N LEU A 114 8.02 -13.51 -1.71
CA LEU A 114 8.86 -12.49 -1.08
C LEU A 114 10.07 -13.06 -0.33
N LYS A 115 10.37 -14.36 -0.47
CA LYS A 115 11.47 -15.03 0.27
C LYS A 115 12.77 -14.25 0.21
N LYS A 116 13.16 -13.80 -0.98
CA LYS A 116 14.46 -13.18 -1.26
C LYS A 116 14.49 -11.66 -1.12
N VAL A 117 13.41 -11.05 -0.62
CA VAL A 117 13.42 -9.61 -0.32
C VAL A 117 14.47 -9.32 0.75
N LYS A 118 15.37 -8.37 0.47
CA LYS A 118 16.48 -8.02 1.37
C LYS A 118 16.07 -6.97 2.38
N ILE A 119 16.26 -7.28 3.65
CA ILE A 119 16.02 -6.37 4.78
C ILE A 119 17.24 -6.31 5.67
N ILE A 120 17.36 -5.24 6.44
CA ILE A 120 18.52 -4.95 7.31
C ILE A 120 18.05 -4.97 8.76
N SER A 121 18.72 -5.74 9.58
CA SER A 121 18.51 -5.82 11.04
C SER A 121 19.21 -4.68 11.78
N GLN A 122 19.02 -4.59 13.08
CA GLN A 122 19.56 -3.50 13.90
C GLN A 122 21.09 -3.54 14.03
N ASP A 123 21.69 -4.70 13.88
CA ASP A 123 23.15 -4.87 13.78
C ASP A 123 23.68 -4.55 12.36
N LEU A 124 22.82 -3.95 11.52
CA LEU A 124 23.10 -3.56 10.13
C LEU A 124 23.47 -4.74 9.22
N GLN A 125 23.11 -5.97 9.61
CA GLN A 125 23.29 -7.15 8.77
C GLN A 125 22.11 -7.30 7.80
N LYS A 126 22.41 -7.78 6.61
CA LYS A 126 21.43 -8.02 5.55
C LYS A 126 20.92 -9.46 5.62
N HIS A 127 19.59 -9.60 5.60
CA HIS A 127 18.91 -10.89 5.68
C HIS A 127 17.90 -11.05 4.53
N ASP A 128 17.60 -12.29 4.17
CA ASP A 128 16.42 -12.62 3.39
C ASP A 128 15.18 -12.59 4.30
N LEU A 129 14.04 -12.17 3.77
CA LEU A 129 12.80 -12.10 4.55
C LEU A 129 12.40 -13.48 5.10
N GLU A 130 12.63 -14.57 4.34
CA GLU A 130 12.34 -15.94 4.80
C GLU A 130 13.10 -16.33 6.07
N ASP A 131 14.36 -15.87 6.22
CA ASP A 131 15.18 -16.19 7.40
C ASP A 131 14.63 -15.51 8.66
N VAL A 132 14.06 -14.32 8.50
CA VAL A 132 13.45 -13.56 9.60
C VAL A 132 12.08 -14.10 9.99
N MET A 133 11.30 -14.55 9.02
CA MET A 133 9.94 -15.09 9.26
C MET A 133 9.96 -16.43 10.00
N LYS A 134 11.05 -17.22 9.88
CA LYS A 134 11.18 -18.51 10.57
C LYS A 134 9.96 -19.43 10.42
N LYS A 135 9.37 -19.45 9.23
CA LYS A 135 8.16 -20.18 8.87
C LYS A 135 6.93 -19.86 9.73
N LYS A 136 6.78 -18.63 10.18
CA LYS A 136 5.59 -18.14 10.87
C LYS A 136 4.64 -17.43 9.92
N LEU A 137 3.34 -17.46 10.24
CA LEU A 137 2.38 -16.55 9.60
C LEU A 137 2.75 -15.12 9.97
N SER A 138 2.85 -14.24 8.99
CA SER A 138 3.38 -12.89 9.22
C SER A 138 2.51 -11.80 8.60
N VAL A 139 2.47 -10.67 9.29
CA VAL A 139 1.88 -9.42 8.80
C VAL A 139 3.00 -8.38 8.73
N ILE A 140 3.33 -7.95 7.51
CA ILE A 140 4.32 -6.90 7.28
C ILE A 140 3.60 -5.55 7.24
N TYR A 141 4.16 -4.56 7.92
CA TYR A 141 3.75 -3.16 7.84
C TYR A 141 4.97 -2.28 7.54
N SER A 142 4.77 -1.25 6.71
CA SER A 142 5.84 -0.31 6.37
C SER A 142 5.69 0.98 7.16
N TRP A 143 6.82 1.64 7.48
CA TRP A 143 6.84 2.91 8.18
C TRP A 143 8.03 3.79 7.76
N SER A 144 7.97 5.09 8.11
CA SER A 144 9.00 6.05 7.77
C SER A 144 9.29 6.97 8.95
N ILE A 145 10.58 7.25 9.20
CA ILE A 145 11.03 8.24 10.17
C ILE A 145 10.60 9.67 9.81
N GLN A 146 10.33 9.92 8.54
CA GLN A 146 9.84 11.22 8.04
C GLN A 146 8.36 11.47 8.37
N SER A 147 7.66 10.47 8.97
CA SER A 147 6.25 10.57 9.37
C SER A 147 6.03 10.13 10.82
N PRO A 148 6.65 10.81 11.81
CA PRO A 148 6.69 10.34 13.20
C PRO A 148 5.30 10.25 13.86
N SER A 149 4.37 11.14 13.55
CA SER A 149 2.99 11.07 14.06
C SER A 149 2.24 9.84 13.56
N HIS A 150 2.37 9.53 12.27
CA HIS A 150 1.82 8.33 11.67
C HIS A 150 2.42 7.05 12.27
N HIS A 151 3.73 7.05 12.51
CA HIS A 151 4.42 5.92 13.10
C HIS A 151 3.92 5.65 14.52
N LYS A 152 3.80 6.68 15.37
CA LYS A 152 3.31 6.54 16.75
C LYS A 152 1.92 5.90 16.83
N LEU A 153 0.98 6.34 16.00
CA LEU A 153 -0.38 5.76 15.95
C LEU A 153 -0.36 4.31 15.48
N ARG A 154 0.47 4.02 14.48
CA ARG A 154 0.63 2.68 13.92
C ARG A 154 1.20 1.70 14.93
N ILE A 155 2.26 2.07 15.63
CA ILE A 155 2.88 1.23 16.67
C ILE A 155 1.89 0.90 17.79
N LYS A 156 1.07 1.86 18.23
CA LYS A 156 0.01 1.58 19.20
C LYS A 156 -0.93 0.47 18.70
N LYS A 157 -1.46 0.60 17.47
CA LYS A 157 -2.34 -0.42 16.88
C LYS A 157 -1.64 -1.76 16.70
N ILE A 158 -0.39 -1.77 16.25
CA ILE A 158 0.40 -3.01 16.10
C ILE A 158 0.61 -3.70 17.44
N ASN A 159 0.89 -2.98 18.52
CA ASN A 159 1.06 -3.57 19.85
C ASN A 159 -0.25 -4.18 20.38
N GLU A 160 -1.39 -3.54 20.13
CA GLU A 160 -2.71 -4.10 20.42
C GLU A 160 -2.93 -5.43 19.66
N LEU A 161 -2.59 -5.44 18.36
CA LEU A 161 -2.70 -6.64 17.52
C LEU A 161 -1.73 -7.76 17.92
N LYS A 162 -0.48 -7.44 18.27
CA LYS A 162 0.49 -8.41 18.81
C LYS A 162 -0.03 -9.10 20.06
N ALA A 163 -0.66 -8.35 20.97
CA ALA A 163 -1.26 -8.90 22.19
C ALA A 163 -2.47 -9.80 21.88
N LYS A 164 -3.30 -9.41 20.92
CA LYS A 164 -4.50 -10.15 20.53
C LYS A 164 -4.19 -11.42 19.72
N TYR A 165 -3.15 -11.37 18.86
CA TYR A 165 -2.78 -12.44 17.93
C TYR A 165 -1.33 -12.92 18.15
N PRO A 166 -1.00 -13.56 19.27
CA PRO A 166 0.38 -13.92 19.63
C PRO A 166 1.03 -14.94 18.68
N ASN A 167 0.22 -15.67 17.91
CA ASN A 167 0.69 -16.64 16.92
C ASN A 167 1.03 -16.01 15.55
N ILE A 168 0.75 -14.72 15.37
CA ILE A 168 1.10 -13.95 14.16
C ILE A 168 2.37 -13.15 14.45
N GLN A 169 3.33 -13.25 13.56
CA GLN A 169 4.51 -12.39 13.59
C GLN A 169 4.19 -11.06 12.88
N PHE A 170 4.34 -9.95 13.59
CA PHE A 170 4.23 -8.61 12.99
C PHE A 170 5.63 -8.08 12.72
N ILE A 171 5.94 -7.82 11.44
CA ILE A 171 7.26 -7.35 10.98
C ILE A 171 7.12 -5.91 10.49
N GLY A 172 7.88 -5.00 11.10
CA GLY A 172 7.97 -3.60 10.68
C GLY A 172 9.12 -3.41 9.70
N ILE A 173 8.86 -2.75 8.58
CA ILE A 173 9.89 -2.40 7.60
C ILE A 173 9.95 -0.88 7.46
N ASN A 174 11.05 -0.29 7.92
CA ASN A 174 11.34 1.11 7.66
C ASN A 174 11.81 1.28 6.21
N ILE A 175 11.26 2.27 5.51
CA ILE A 175 11.53 2.51 4.10
C ILE A 175 12.64 3.54 3.85
N ASP A 176 13.21 4.13 4.89
CA ASP A 176 14.21 5.20 4.79
C ASP A 176 15.63 4.63 4.82
N TYR A 177 15.97 3.81 3.83
CA TYR A 177 17.23 3.05 3.73
C TYR A 177 18.52 3.88 3.81
N ASN A 178 18.44 5.21 3.61
CA ASN A 178 19.60 6.12 3.69
C ASN A 178 19.87 6.68 5.09
N PHE A 179 19.05 6.32 6.11
CA PHE A 179 19.11 6.94 7.43
C PHE A 179 19.15 5.89 8.56
N PRO A 180 20.16 4.99 8.57
CA PRO A 180 20.22 3.90 9.56
C PRO A 180 20.29 4.41 11.00
N ASP A 181 21.06 5.43 11.30
CA ASP A 181 21.20 5.96 12.66
C ASP A 181 19.89 6.53 13.19
N GLN A 182 19.19 7.34 12.35
CA GLN A 182 17.89 7.88 12.74
C GLN A 182 16.82 6.78 12.87
N TRP A 183 16.91 5.71 12.08
CA TRP A 183 16.06 4.55 12.21
C TRP A 183 16.28 3.83 13.54
N LEU A 184 17.53 3.57 13.94
CA LEU A 184 17.88 2.97 15.22
C LEU A 184 17.41 3.82 16.41
N ASP A 185 17.61 5.13 16.34
CA ASP A 185 17.09 6.07 17.34
C ASP A 185 15.56 6.01 17.45
N ALA A 186 14.86 5.95 16.31
CA ALA A 186 13.40 5.87 16.29
C ALA A 186 12.88 4.55 16.87
N ILE A 187 13.53 3.41 16.58
CA ILE A 187 13.18 2.11 17.17
C ILE A 187 13.33 2.18 18.69
N SER A 188 14.49 2.61 19.16
CA SER A 188 14.78 2.74 20.60
C SER A 188 13.74 3.60 21.33
N LYS A 189 13.28 4.66 20.68
CA LYS A 189 12.33 5.63 21.26
C LYS A 189 10.88 5.17 21.23
N TYR A 190 10.45 4.46 20.21
CA TYR A 190 9.02 4.24 19.95
C TYR A 190 8.57 2.78 20.00
N ASN A 191 9.49 1.82 19.87
CA ASN A 191 9.17 0.42 19.75
C ASN A 191 9.61 -0.38 20.97
N SER A 192 8.65 -0.97 21.66
CA SER A 192 8.92 -1.84 22.81
C SER A 192 9.46 -3.23 22.44
N ASN A 193 9.30 -3.65 21.17
CA ASN A 193 9.78 -4.95 20.67
C ASN A 193 10.56 -4.73 19.37
N ILE A 194 11.87 -4.59 19.55
CA ILE A 194 12.83 -4.30 18.48
C ILE A 194 13.16 -5.49 17.58
N ASP A 195 12.92 -6.72 18.04
CA ASP A 195 13.35 -7.94 17.35
C ASP A 195 12.69 -8.16 15.97
N ASN A 196 11.57 -7.49 15.72
CA ASN A 196 10.82 -7.59 14.46
C ASN A 196 10.78 -6.27 13.68
N GLU A 197 11.72 -5.36 13.93
CA GLU A 197 11.86 -4.10 13.21
C GLU A 197 13.10 -4.15 12.32
N PHE A 198 12.90 -3.90 11.05
CA PHE A 198 13.92 -3.94 10.00
C PHE A 198 13.88 -2.68 9.16
N MET A 199 14.95 -2.43 8.44
CA MET A 199 15.02 -1.42 7.40
C MET A 199 15.07 -2.13 6.03
N ILE A 200 14.45 -1.54 5.00
CA ILE A 200 14.56 -2.08 3.64
C ILE A 200 15.99 -1.91 3.13
N ALA A 201 16.55 -2.89 2.45
CA ALA A 201 17.83 -2.75 1.81
C ALA A 201 17.76 -1.82 0.59
N ALA A 202 18.84 -1.10 0.29
CA ALA A 202 18.87 -0.10 -0.77
C ALA A 202 18.50 -0.65 -2.16
N GLU A 203 18.92 -1.89 -2.46
CA GLU A 203 18.61 -2.57 -3.71
C GLU A 203 17.14 -2.95 -3.87
N GLU A 204 16.42 -3.12 -2.76
CA GLU A 204 14.99 -3.42 -2.74
C GLU A 204 14.13 -2.14 -2.64
N HIS A 205 14.78 -1.00 -2.35
CA HIS A 205 14.08 0.26 -2.25
C HIS A 205 13.60 0.73 -3.62
N ALA A 206 12.30 0.93 -3.75
CA ALA A 206 11.70 1.57 -4.90
C ALA A 206 11.14 2.95 -4.53
N PRO A 207 11.16 3.94 -5.44
CA PRO A 207 10.58 5.27 -5.20
C PRO A 207 9.10 5.23 -4.76
N PHE A 208 8.47 4.10 -4.95
CA PHE A 208 7.04 3.87 -4.73
C PHE A 208 6.71 3.30 -3.34
N TYR A 209 7.69 2.88 -2.55
CA TYR A 209 7.44 2.34 -1.20
C TYR A 209 6.65 3.30 -0.30
N ARG A 210 6.85 4.60 -0.45
CA ARG A 210 6.06 5.61 0.28
C ARG A 210 4.57 5.52 0.02
N ASN A 211 4.16 5.09 -1.16
CA ASN A 211 2.76 4.91 -1.53
C ASN A 211 2.12 3.73 -0.79
N TYR A 212 2.94 2.85 -0.20
CA TYR A 212 2.52 1.64 0.51
C TYR A 212 2.54 1.78 2.03
N LEU A 213 2.89 2.93 2.59
CA LEU A 213 3.00 3.15 4.05
C LEU A 213 1.74 2.81 4.84
N ASN A 214 0.57 2.88 4.23
CA ASN A 214 -0.69 2.58 4.89
C ASN A 214 -1.16 1.14 4.68
N LYS A 215 -0.53 0.39 3.80
CA LYS A 215 -0.88 -1.00 3.49
C LYS A 215 -0.14 -1.96 4.41
N VAL A 216 -0.72 -3.13 4.56
CA VAL A 216 -0.09 -4.28 5.20
C VAL A 216 -0.11 -5.47 4.25
N ILE A 217 0.88 -6.33 4.38
CA ILE A 217 1.03 -7.54 3.56
C ILE A 217 0.93 -8.75 4.47
N PHE A 218 0.01 -9.66 4.15
CA PHE A 218 -0.17 -10.93 4.85
C PHE A 218 0.60 -12.03 4.12
N LEU A 219 1.53 -12.68 4.82
CA LEU A 219 2.37 -13.75 4.28
C LEU A 219 2.09 -15.07 4.99
N ASN A 220 1.92 -16.14 4.20
CA ASN A 220 1.92 -17.47 4.76
C ASN A 220 3.34 -17.90 5.22
N LYS A 221 3.45 -19.10 5.79
CA LYS A 221 4.72 -19.66 6.32
C LYS A 221 5.84 -19.76 5.25
N ASP A 222 5.49 -19.77 3.98
CA ASP A 222 6.41 -19.86 2.85
C ASP A 222 6.70 -18.51 2.20
N CYS A 223 6.47 -17.39 2.91
CA CYS A 223 6.66 -16.03 2.40
C CYS A 223 5.85 -15.68 1.15
N ILE A 224 4.74 -16.38 0.90
CA ILE A 224 3.86 -16.11 -0.23
C ILE A 224 2.77 -15.11 0.20
N VAL A 225 2.58 -14.08 -0.59
CA VAL A 225 1.55 -13.06 -0.35
C VAL A 225 0.16 -13.68 -0.42
N LYS A 226 -0.63 -13.48 0.63
CA LYS A 226 -2.04 -13.89 0.69
C LYS A 226 -3.00 -12.71 0.58
N LYS A 227 -2.62 -11.56 1.13
CA LYS A 227 -3.35 -10.28 1.00
C LYS A 227 -2.36 -9.13 1.02
N SER A 228 -2.61 -8.07 0.25
CA SER A 228 -1.78 -6.86 0.22
C SER A 228 -2.59 -5.58 -0.01
N GLU A 229 -3.90 -5.68 -0.13
CA GLU A 229 -4.82 -4.56 -0.40
C GLU A 229 -5.32 -3.87 0.88
N ILE A 230 -5.05 -4.45 2.05
CA ILE A 230 -5.60 -3.99 3.34
C ILE A 230 -4.76 -2.86 3.91
N ILE A 231 -5.43 -1.88 4.50
CA ILE A 231 -4.80 -0.81 5.29
C ILE A 231 -4.98 -1.06 6.79
N LEU A 232 -3.99 -0.71 7.59
CA LEU A 232 -3.98 -0.96 9.04
C LEU A 232 -5.13 -0.26 9.79
N SER A 233 -5.62 0.86 9.27
CA SER A 233 -6.75 1.61 9.83
C SER A 233 -8.13 1.09 9.40
N ASN A 234 -8.20 -0.01 8.63
CA ASN A 234 -9.48 -0.62 8.27
C ASN A 234 -10.23 -1.06 9.53
N ILE A 235 -11.51 -0.72 9.61
CA ILE A 235 -12.38 -1.08 10.76
C ILE A 235 -12.57 -2.59 10.90
N GLU A 236 -12.50 -3.34 9.79
CA GLU A 236 -12.61 -4.80 9.75
C GLU A 236 -11.24 -5.50 9.80
N PHE A 237 -10.17 -4.80 10.22
CA PHE A 237 -8.82 -5.35 10.18
C PHE A 237 -8.68 -6.66 10.98
N ASP A 238 -9.34 -6.74 12.12
CA ASP A 238 -9.37 -7.95 12.95
C ASP A 238 -9.98 -9.14 12.18
N LYS A 239 -11.08 -8.92 11.49
CA LYS A 239 -11.71 -9.95 10.64
C LYS A 239 -10.77 -10.42 9.53
N HIS A 240 -10.02 -9.51 8.92
CA HIS A 240 -9.04 -9.89 7.91
C HIS A 240 -7.92 -10.78 8.47
N ILE A 241 -7.48 -10.56 9.72
CA ILE A 241 -6.52 -11.46 10.39
C ILE A 241 -7.16 -12.82 10.67
N GLU A 242 -8.37 -12.85 11.20
CA GLU A 242 -9.11 -14.08 11.52
C GLU A 242 -9.34 -14.93 10.27
N ASP A 243 -9.81 -14.33 9.18
CA ASP A 243 -9.98 -14.98 7.88
C ASP A 243 -8.64 -15.51 7.33
N PHE A 244 -7.55 -14.73 7.50
CA PHE A 244 -6.21 -15.15 7.08
C PHE A 244 -5.74 -16.37 7.88
N ILE A 245 -5.91 -16.39 9.21
CA ILE A 245 -5.55 -17.55 10.04
C ILE A 245 -6.37 -18.76 9.64
N ALA A 246 -7.67 -18.61 9.43
CA ALA A 246 -8.57 -19.71 9.07
C ALA A 246 -8.28 -20.31 7.69
N SER A 247 -7.64 -19.55 6.81
CA SER A 247 -7.31 -19.99 5.43
C SER A 247 -5.97 -20.73 5.30
N GLN A 248 -5.24 -20.96 6.43
CA GLN A 248 -3.90 -21.62 6.41
C GLN A 248 -3.93 -23.14 6.81
#